data_50acddb7ad094b75dfe854feb4304e47
#
_entry.id   50acddb7ad094b75dfe854feb4304e47
#
_cell.length_a   1.000
_cell.length_b   1.000
_cell.length_c   1.000
_cell.angle_alpha   90.00
_cell.angle_beta   90.00
_cell.angle_gamma   90.00
#
_symmetry.space_group_name_H-M   'P 1'
#
loop_
_entity.id
_entity.type
_entity.pdbx_description
1 polymer ?
#
loop_
_entity_poly.entity_id
_entity_poly.type
_entity_poly.pdbx_seq_one_letter_code
_entity_poly.pdbx_strand_id
1 'polypeptide(L)'
;RKDAEKKTYTLFNQLGIWHKRKNTPRELSGGMKRRLMIARALIHSPKILILDEPTAGVDTELRLTMWDFFQELNNQGVTIILTTHYLEEAERLCKNLAIIHKGKIIQRSTMSEVFSTKKNHTYIIKTSELIIDGIQPKGLLFKKIDQNTCEVMVDESVSVTYIINELKNFNLNVINIISKRNRLEELFMDLTKEEVSV
;
A
#
# COMPACT_ATOMS: atom_id res chain seq x y z
N ARG A 1 -34.79 12.91 -13.62
CA ARG A 1 -34.57 13.67 -12.37
C ARG A 1 -34.52 12.72 -11.15
N LYS A 2 -35.53 11.85 -10.97
CA LYS A 2 -35.58 10.88 -9.85
C LYS A 2 -34.37 9.94 -9.82
N ASP A 3 -33.89 9.46 -10.97
CA ASP A 3 -32.72 8.56 -11.05
C ASP A 3 -31.42 9.27 -10.65
N ALA A 4 -31.26 10.55 -11.05
CA ALA A 4 -30.09 11.34 -10.65
C ALA A 4 -30.09 11.62 -9.14
N GLU A 5 -31.26 11.88 -8.55
CA GLU A 5 -31.39 12.08 -7.09
C GLU A 5 -31.07 10.79 -6.32
N LYS A 6 -31.57 9.63 -6.76
CA LYS A 6 -31.28 8.33 -6.19
C LYS A 6 -29.79 8.04 -6.27
N LYS A 7 -29.18 8.27 -7.42
CA LYS A 7 -27.74 8.04 -7.62
C LYS A 7 -26.88 8.97 -6.76
N THR A 8 -27.26 10.25 -6.66
CA THR A 8 -26.58 11.21 -5.77
C THR A 8 -26.65 10.75 -4.32
N TYR A 9 -27.83 10.29 -3.86
CA TYR A 9 -28.00 9.75 -2.52
C TYR A 9 -27.04 8.59 -2.26
N THR A 10 -26.99 7.60 -3.17
CA THR A 10 -26.11 6.44 -3.05
C THR A 10 -24.65 6.85 -2.99
N LEU A 11 -24.16 7.65 -3.94
CA LEU A 11 -22.78 8.10 -4.01
C LEU A 11 -22.36 8.92 -2.78
N PHE A 12 -23.21 9.81 -2.30
CA PHE A 12 -22.92 10.64 -1.14
C PHE A 12 -22.84 9.81 0.14
N ASN A 13 -23.66 8.76 0.27
CA ASN A 13 -23.57 7.83 1.40
C ASN A 13 -22.29 6.99 1.33
N GLN A 14 -21.99 6.37 0.19
CA GLN A 14 -20.78 5.57 -0.01
C GLN A 14 -19.50 6.38 0.24
N LEU A 15 -19.51 7.66 -0.12
CA LEU A 15 -18.39 8.59 0.11
C LEU A 15 -18.46 9.32 1.47
N GLY A 16 -19.44 9.02 2.33
CA GLY A 16 -19.55 9.59 3.68
C GLY A 16 -19.81 11.10 3.73
N ILE A 17 -20.41 11.68 2.69
CA ILE A 17 -20.68 13.13 2.60
C ILE A 17 -22.16 13.51 2.57
N TRP A 18 -23.07 12.54 2.73
CA TRP A 18 -24.50 12.82 2.68
C TRP A 18 -24.98 13.83 3.71
N HIS A 19 -24.40 13.82 4.92
CA HIS A 19 -24.72 14.78 5.98
C HIS A 19 -24.41 16.23 5.61
N LYS A 20 -23.54 16.46 4.61
CA LYS A 20 -23.15 17.77 4.09
C LYS A 20 -23.87 18.16 2.78
N ARG A 21 -24.87 17.41 2.34
CA ARG A 21 -25.57 17.63 1.05
C ARG A 21 -26.18 19.02 0.86
N LYS A 22 -26.43 19.75 1.95
CA LYS A 22 -26.99 21.12 1.93
C LYS A 22 -25.92 22.20 2.07
N ASN A 23 -24.67 21.82 2.37
CA ASN A 23 -23.60 22.77 2.53
C ASN A 23 -23.07 23.25 1.17
N THR A 24 -22.58 24.49 1.14
CA THR A 24 -21.88 25.00 -0.03
C THR A 24 -20.48 24.40 -0.12
N PRO A 25 -19.85 24.31 -1.33
CA PRO A 25 -18.48 23.79 -1.45
C PRO A 25 -17.45 24.54 -0.61
N ARG A 26 -17.69 25.80 -0.25
CA ARG A 26 -16.79 26.60 0.59
C ARG A 26 -16.74 26.13 2.03
N GLU A 27 -17.81 25.54 2.53
CA GLU A 27 -17.97 25.02 3.89
C GLU A 27 -17.43 23.59 4.06
N LEU A 28 -16.97 22.96 2.98
CA LEU A 28 -16.41 21.61 3.00
C LEU A 28 -14.92 21.63 3.27
N SER A 29 -14.42 20.66 4.07
CA SER A 29 -13.00 20.41 4.22
C SER A 29 -12.37 19.97 2.88
N GLY A 30 -11.03 19.99 2.79
CA GLY A 30 -10.32 19.54 1.59
C GLY A 30 -10.67 18.10 1.18
N GLY A 31 -10.68 17.17 2.15
CA GLY A 31 -11.08 15.78 1.92
C GLY A 31 -12.56 15.65 1.51
N MET A 32 -13.48 16.46 2.08
CA MET A 32 -14.89 16.46 1.66
C MET A 32 -15.06 17.00 0.24
N LYS A 33 -14.32 18.05 -0.13
CA LYS A 33 -14.31 18.57 -1.50
C LYS A 33 -13.85 17.51 -2.50
N ARG A 34 -12.79 16.78 -2.17
CA ARG A 34 -12.26 15.69 -3.03
C ARG A 34 -13.32 14.61 -3.23
N ARG A 35 -13.98 14.15 -2.16
CA ARG A 35 -15.09 13.18 -2.25
C ARG A 35 -16.29 13.68 -3.04
N LEU A 36 -16.62 14.96 -2.92
CA LEU A 36 -17.64 15.59 -3.75
C LEU A 36 -17.27 15.58 -5.23
N MET A 37 -16.00 15.85 -5.57
CA MET A 37 -15.51 15.77 -6.96
C MET A 37 -15.57 14.35 -7.52
N ILE A 38 -15.25 13.34 -6.71
CA ILE A 38 -15.39 11.91 -7.08
C ILE A 38 -16.86 11.58 -7.32
N ALA A 39 -17.78 11.98 -6.41
CA ALA A 39 -19.22 11.79 -6.61
C ALA A 39 -19.71 12.44 -7.91
N ARG A 40 -19.26 13.66 -8.19
CA ARG A 40 -19.58 14.39 -9.42
C ARG A 40 -19.08 13.65 -10.66
N ALA A 41 -17.87 13.11 -10.63
CA ALA A 41 -17.30 12.34 -11.73
C ALA A 41 -18.06 11.04 -12.00
N LEU A 42 -18.69 10.45 -10.98
CA LEU A 42 -19.43 9.18 -11.07
C LEU A 42 -20.90 9.33 -11.44
N ILE A 43 -21.49 10.53 -11.34
CA ILE A 43 -22.93 10.73 -11.52
C ILE A 43 -23.45 10.27 -12.89
N HIS A 44 -22.61 10.37 -13.92
CA HIS A 44 -22.93 10.00 -15.30
C HIS A 44 -22.50 8.60 -15.71
N SER A 45 -22.07 7.74 -14.75
CA SER A 45 -21.62 6.35 -14.98
C SER A 45 -20.50 6.23 -16.02
N PRO A 46 -19.34 6.86 -15.79
CA PRO A 46 -18.23 6.80 -16.74
C PRO A 46 -17.68 5.36 -16.83
N LYS A 47 -17.17 5.00 -18.01
CA LYS A 47 -16.41 3.74 -18.20
C LYS A 47 -14.98 3.85 -17.69
N ILE A 48 -14.43 5.06 -17.67
CA ILE A 48 -13.06 5.36 -17.22
C ILE A 48 -13.14 6.48 -16.18
N LEU A 49 -12.49 6.29 -15.06
CA LEU A 49 -12.38 7.24 -13.96
C LEU A 49 -10.89 7.53 -13.72
N ILE A 50 -10.51 8.82 -13.77
CA ILE A 50 -9.14 9.26 -13.50
C ILE A 50 -9.16 10.01 -12.17
N LEU A 51 -8.33 9.56 -11.23
CA LEU A 51 -8.26 10.07 -9.87
C LEU A 51 -6.84 10.52 -9.57
N ASP A 52 -6.68 11.78 -9.16
CA ASP A 52 -5.41 12.33 -8.73
C ASP A 52 -5.40 12.40 -7.20
N GLU A 53 -4.51 11.59 -6.58
CA GLU A 53 -4.34 11.50 -5.14
C GLU A 53 -5.69 11.34 -4.38
N PRO A 54 -6.52 10.32 -4.69
CA PRO A 54 -7.92 10.29 -4.25
C PRO A 54 -8.11 10.27 -2.73
N THR A 55 -7.16 9.70 -1.98
CA THR A 55 -7.26 9.55 -0.52
C THR A 55 -6.27 10.43 0.26
N ALA A 56 -5.56 11.35 -0.40
CA ALA A 56 -4.64 12.24 0.30
C ALA A 56 -5.38 13.15 1.31
N GLY A 57 -4.87 13.20 2.53
CA GLY A 57 -5.47 13.99 3.62
C GLY A 57 -6.78 13.42 4.18
N VAL A 58 -7.06 12.15 3.90
CA VAL A 58 -8.19 11.40 4.47
C VAL A 58 -7.69 10.56 5.64
N ASP A 59 -8.48 10.47 6.72
CA ASP A 59 -8.19 9.60 7.86
C ASP A 59 -8.19 8.12 7.44
N THR A 60 -7.55 7.27 8.25
CA THR A 60 -7.30 5.87 7.91
C THR A 60 -8.58 5.07 7.71
N GLU A 61 -9.59 5.24 8.57
CA GLU A 61 -10.84 4.48 8.49
C GLU A 61 -11.60 4.81 7.19
N LEU A 62 -11.70 6.09 6.90
CA LEU A 62 -12.37 6.56 5.69
C LEU A 62 -11.58 6.20 4.43
N ARG A 63 -10.24 6.18 4.49
CA ARG A 63 -9.38 5.72 3.38
C ARG A 63 -9.68 4.28 3.02
N LEU A 64 -9.78 3.39 4.00
CA LEU A 64 -10.14 1.99 3.78
C LEU A 64 -11.52 1.86 3.11
N THR A 65 -12.51 2.60 3.60
CA THR A 65 -13.85 2.64 3.01
C THR A 65 -13.83 3.12 1.54
N MET A 66 -13.00 4.13 1.22
CA MET A 66 -12.83 4.61 -0.16
C MET A 66 -12.14 3.58 -1.06
N TRP A 67 -11.17 2.84 -0.53
CA TRP A 67 -10.52 1.77 -1.30
C TRP A 67 -11.51 0.65 -1.64
N ASP A 68 -12.33 0.21 -0.68
CA ASP A 68 -13.39 -0.77 -0.94
C ASP A 68 -14.37 -0.29 -2.00
N PHE A 69 -14.76 0.97 -1.93
CA PHE A 69 -15.61 1.60 -2.93
C PHE A 69 -14.98 1.63 -4.34
N PHE A 70 -13.67 1.94 -4.46
CA PHE A 70 -12.98 1.90 -5.75
C PHE A 70 -12.86 0.47 -6.30
N GLN A 71 -12.61 -0.52 -5.44
CA GLN A 71 -12.60 -1.93 -5.84
C GLN A 71 -13.97 -2.37 -6.36
N GLU A 72 -15.05 -1.97 -5.69
CA GLU A 72 -16.41 -2.28 -6.11
C GLU A 72 -16.72 -1.68 -7.48
N LEU A 73 -16.38 -0.40 -7.72
CA LEU A 73 -16.52 0.25 -9.03
C LEU A 73 -15.75 -0.48 -10.12
N ASN A 74 -14.51 -0.90 -9.83
CA ASN A 74 -13.70 -1.66 -10.79
C ASN A 74 -14.32 -3.02 -11.11
N ASN A 75 -14.85 -3.72 -10.11
CA ASN A 75 -15.57 -4.99 -10.28
C ASN A 75 -16.86 -4.82 -11.11
N GLN A 76 -17.48 -3.66 -11.06
CA GLN A 76 -18.64 -3.29 -11.89
C GLN A 76 -18.24 -2.88 -13.33
N GLY A 77 -16.93 -2.96 -13.68
CA GLY A 77 -16.43 -2.71 -15.03
C GLY A 77 -15.96 -1.28 -15.29
N VAL A 78 -15.84 -0.43 -14.26
CA VAL A 78 -15.22 0.90 -14.42
C VAL A 78 -13.71 0.75 -14.43
N THR A 79 -13.04 1.22 -15.49
CA THR A 79 -11.57 1.29 -15.52
C THR A 79 -11.14 2.49 -14.67
N ILE A 80 -10.27 2.23 -13.66
CA ILE A 80 -9.78 3.28 -12.79
C ILE A 80 -8.28 3.50 -13.04
N ILE A 81 -7.91 4.76 -13.29
CA ILE A 81 -6.52 5.21 -13.35
C ILE A 81 -6.35 6.16 -12.16
N LEU A 82 -5.40 5.88 -11.28
CA LEU A 82 -5.13 6.74 -10.14
C LEU A 82 -3.65 7.11 -10.04
N THR A 83 -3.37 8.31 -9.53
CA THR A 83 -2.04 8.67 -9.05
C THR A 83 -2.05 8.59 -7.52
N THR A 84 -0.97 8.14 -6.93
CA THR A 84 -0.81 8.12 -5.49
C THR A 84 0.66 8.09 -5.10
N HIS A 85 0.98 8.65 -3.94
CA HIS A 85 2.26 8.47 -3.25
C HIS A 85 2.14 7.46 -2.09
N TYR A 86 0.94 6.94 -1.83
CA TYR A 86 0.72 5.87 -0.87
C TYR A 86 0.89 4.52 -1.55
N LEU A 87 2.02 3.87 -1.32
CA LEU A 87 2.34 2.59 -1.96
C LEU A 87 1.35 1.48 -1.58
N GLU A 88 0.84 1.51 -0.35
CA GLU A 88 -0.20 0.59 0.11
C GLU A 88 -1.51 0.73 -0.70
N GLU A 89 -1.89 1.97 -1.09
CA GLU A 89 -3.04 2.21 -1.97
C GLU A 89 -2.82 1.57 -3.35
N ALA A 90 -1.63 1.77 -3.93
CA ALA A 90 -1.28 1.16 -5.21
C ALA A 90 -1.31 -0.37 -5.14
N GLU A 91 -0.75 -0.97 -4.08
CA GLU A 91 -0.77 -2.43 -3.89
C GLU A 91 -2.16 -3.01 -3.76
N ARG A 92 -3.03 -2.32 -3.02
CA ARG A 92 -4.40 -2.79 -2.78
C ARG A 92 -5.31 -2.64 -3.98
N LEU A 93 -5.16 -1.56 -4.77
CA LEU A 93 -6.12 -1.19 -5.81
C LEU A 93 -5.66 -1.53 -7.23
N CYS A 94 -4.35 -1.56 -7.48
CA CYS A 94 -3.84 -1.58 -8.84
C CYS A 94 -3.35 -2.97 -9.26
N LYS A 95 -3.73 -3.41 -10.45
CA LYS A 95 -3.17 -4.60 -11.12
C LYS A 95 -1.90 -4.24 -11.90
N ASN A 96 -1.87 -3.04 -12.46
CA ASN A 96 -0.76 -2.51 -13.25
C ASN A 96 -0.27 -1.21 -12.63
N LEU A 97 1.01 -0.94 -12.72
CA LEU A 97 1.62 0.27 -12.20
C LEU A 97 2.59 0.89 -13.20
N ALA A 98 2.77 2.20 -13.08
CA ALA A 98 3.83 2.94 -13.72
C ALA A 98 4.48 3.86 -12.67
N ILE A 99 5.81 3.80 -12.55
CA ILE A 99 6.56 4.68 -11.66
C ILE A 99 7.03 5.88 -12.46
N ILE A 100 6.70 7.08 -11.97
CA ILE A 100 7.07 8.36 -12.58
C ILE A 100 8.12 9.02 -11.70
N HIS A 101 9.25 9.39 -12.30
CA HIS A 101 10.30 10.18 -11.66
C HIS A 101 10.78 11.28 -12.60
N LYS A 102 10.92 12.51 -12.09
CA LYS A 102 11.35 13.70 -12.86
C LYS A 102 10.58 13.87 -14.20
N GLY A 103 9.27 13.61 -14.19
CA GLY A 103 8.40 13.74 -15.36
C GLY A 103 8.51 12.62 -16.41
N LYS A 104 9.27 11.57 -16.13
CA LYS A 104 9.43 10.40 -17.02
C LYS A 104 8.88 9.15 -16.36
N ILE A 105 8.33 8.25 -17.17
CA ILE A 105 8.00 6.90 -16.69
C ILE A 105 9.29 6.09 -16.70
N ILE A 106 9.77 5.74 -15.50
CA ILE A 106 11.01 4.96 -15.33
C ILE A 106 10.76 3.46 -15.25
N GLN A 107 9.53 3.04 -14.89
CA GLN A 107 9.16 1.63 -14.82
C GLN A 107 7.69 1.46 -15.19
N ARG A 108 7.37 0.36 -15.87
CA ARG A 108 6.01 -0.17 -16.07
C ARG A 108 6.04 -1.65 -15.74
N SER A 109 5.13 -2.11 -14.91
CA SER A 109 5.00 -3.53 -14.55
C SER A 109 3.59 -3.85 -14.07
N THR A 110 3.31 -5.12 -13.95
CA THR A 110 2.16 -5.58 -13.18
C THR A 110 2.54 -5.69 -11.70
N MET A 111 1.55 -5.63 -10.81
CA MET A 111 1.78 -5.84 -9.38
C MET A 111 2.35 -7.25 -9.11
N SER A 112 1.92 -8.24 -9.88
CA SER A 112 2.45 -9.62 -9.81
C SER A 112 3.94 -9.69 -10.15
N GLU A 113 4.41 -8.98 -11.18
CA GLU A 113 5.84 -8.90 -11.53
C GLU A 113 6.65 -8.26 -10.41
N VAL A 114 6.16 -7.15 -9.81
CA VAL A 114 6.83 -6.50 -8.68
C VAL A 114 7.00 -7.49 -7.52
N PHE A 115 5.99 -8.28 -7.24
CA PHE A 115 6.06 -9.28 -6.17
C PHE A 115 6.95 -10.47 -6.51
N SER A 116 7.17 -10.79 -7.78
CA SER A 116 8.02 -11.91 -8.22
C SER A 116 9.49 -11.54 -8.46
N THR A 117 9.83 -10.25 -8.53
CA THR A 117 11.17 -9.81 -8.97
C THR A 117 12.24 -9.92 -7.90
N LYS A 118 11.91 -9.90 -6.61
CA LYS A 118 12.90 -10.02 -5.52
C LYS A 118 12.91 -11.41 -4.91
N LYS A 119 14.08 -12.04 -4.98
CA LYS A 119 14.34 -13.38 -4.43
C LYS A 119 14.58 -13.38 -2.91
N ASN A 120 14.67 -12.22 -2.26
CA ASN A 120 15.01 -12.13 -0.84
C ASN A 120 13.90 -11.45 -0.04
N HIS A 121 13.58 -12.03 1.13
CA HIS A 121 12.71 -11.44 2.13
C HIS A 121 13.53 -10.94 3.33
N THR A 122 13.21 -9.74 3.80
CA THR A 122 13.80 -9.19 5.01
C THR A 122 12.73 -9.10 6.10
N TYR A 123 13.04 -9.70 7.25
CA TYR A 123 12.18 -9.70 8.43
C TYR A 123 12.83 -8.96 9.58
N ILE A 124 12.04 -8.20 10.31
CA ILE A 124 12.37 -7.71 11.64
C ILE A 124 11.76 -8.67 12.64
N ILE A 125 12.60 -9.26 13.48
CA ILE A 125 12.21 -10.30 14.41
C ILE A 125 12.53 -9.85 15.84
N LYS A 126 11.52 -9.92 16.70
CA LYS A 126 11.65 -9.66 18.13
C LYS A 126 11.68 -10.97 18.90
N THR A 127 12.64 -11.12 19.81
CA THR A 127 12.86 -12.31 20.64
C THR A 127 12.57 -12.02 22.11
N SER A 128 12.26 -13.06 22.90
CA SER A 128 12.12 -12.96 24.36
C SER A 128 13.47 -12.84 25.06
N GLU A 129 14.51 -13.46 24.51
CA GLU A 129 15.85 -13.47 25.07
C GLU A 129 16.71 -12.34 24.47
N LEU A 130 17.79 -12.02 25.18
CA LEU A 130 18.81 -11.09 24.71
C LEU A 130 19.62 -11.71 23.60
N ILE A 131 19.77 -10.99 22.50
CA ILE A 131 20.58 -11.41 21.35
C ILE A 131 22.05 -11.16 21.65
N ILE A 132 22.84 -12.24 21.70
CA ILE A 132 24.29 -12.15 21.89
C ILE A 132 24.96 -11.77 20.57
N ASP A 133 26.10 -11.07 20.64
CA ASP A 133 26.87 -10.74 19.46
C ASP A 133 27.57 -11.98 18.88
N GLY A 134 27.74 -12.02 17.55
CA GLY A 134 28.41 -13.11 16.87
C GLY A 134 27.52 -14.30 16.48
N ILE A 135 26.19 -14.22 16.69
CA ILE A 135 25.25 -15.23 16.20
C ILE A 135 25.25 -15.25 14.68
N GLN A 136 25.42 -16.44 14.09
CA GLN A 136 25.38 -16.68 12.65
C GLN A 136 24.48 -17.88 12.33
N PRO A 137 23.17 -17.72 12.26
CA PRO A 137 22.25 -18.79 11.91
C PRO A 137 22.48 -19.25 10.46
N LYS A 138 22.42 -20.57 10.24
CA LYS A 138 22.70 -21.16 8.93
C LYS A 138 21.67 -20.72 7.89
N GLY A 139 22.15 -20.25 6.74
CA GLY A 139 21.29 -19.84 5.62
C GLY A 139 20.50 -18.55 5.85
N LEU A 140 20.79 -17.80 6.91
CA LEU A 140 20.18 -16.52 7.22
C LEU A 140 21.27 -15.43 7.22
N LEU A 141 21.02 -14.32 6.52
CA LEU A 141 21.80 -13.11 6.72
C LEU A 141 21.23 -12.39 7.94
N PHE A 142 21.94 -12.56 9.07
CA PHE A 142 21.47 -12.09 10.37
C PHE A 142 22.20 -10.82 10.79
N LYS A 143 21.42 -9.82 11.25
CA LYS A 143 21.96 -8.56 11.78
C LYS A 143 21.20 -8.17 13.04
N LYS A 144 21.90 -8.06 14.17
CA LYS A 144 21.36 -7.52 15.41
C LYS A 144 21.05 -6.03 15.23
N ILE A 145 19.85 -5.60 15.63
CA ILE A 145 19.41 -4.19 15.64
C ILE A 145 19.54 -3.62 17.05
N ASP A 146 18.97 -4.33 18.04
CA ASP A 146 19.03 -3.98 19.45
C ASP A 146 19.15 -5.25 20.32
N GLN A 147 18.94 -5.12 21.62
CA GLN A 147 19.11 -6.22 22.57
C GLN A 147 18.19 -7.43 22.32
N ASN A 148 16.98 -7.19 21.79
CA ASN A 148 15.95 -8.21 21.57
C ASN A 148 15.40 -8.22 20.15
N THR A 149 15.98 -7.43 19.24
CA THR A 149 15.49 -7.30 17.86
C THR A 149 16.62 -7.55 16.87
N CYS A 150 16.35 -8.37 15.88
CA CYS A 150 17.26 -8.63 14.77
C CYS A 150 16.56 -8.44 13.42
N GLU A 151 17.37 -8.20 12.42
CA GLU A 151 17.01 -8.24 11.02
C GLU A 151 17.52 -9.53 10.42
N VAL A 152 16.64 -10.23 9.71
CA VAL A 152 16.96 -11.48 9.03
C VAL A 152 16.58 -11.35 7.57
N MET A 153 17.57 -11.53 6.67
CA MET A 153 17.33 -11.60 5.24
C MET A 153 17.52 -13.04 4.77
N VAL A 154 16.56 -13.51 3.98
CA VAL A 154 16.51 -14.90 3.47
C VAL A 154 16.10 -14.93 2.01
N ASP A 155 16.45 -16.00 1.31
CA ASP A 155 15.91 -16.30 -0.02
C ASP A 155 14.39 -16.60 0.06
N GLU A 156 13.67 -16.32 -1.01
CA GLU A 156 12.21 -16.54 -1.11
C GLU A 156 11.79 -17.99 -0.82
N SER A 157 12.66 -18.95 -1.08
CA SER A 157 12.40 -20.37 -0.83
C SER A 157 12.42 -20.74 0.67
N VAL A 158 12.96 -19.87 1.52
CA VAL A 158 13.10 -20.13 2.96
C VAL A 158 11.80 -19.84 3.69
N SER A 159 11.22 -20.84 4.33
CA SER A 159 9.99 -20.69 5.11
C SER A 159 10.24 -19.94 6.43
N VAL A 160 9.22 -19.22 6.89
CA VAL A 160 9.24 -18.58 8.23
C VAL A 160 9.48 -19.61 9.35
N THR A 161 8.94 -20.82 9.19
CA THR A 161 9.17 -21.93 10.13
C THR A 161 10.66 -22.28 10.24
N TYR A 162 11.38 -22.28 9.11
CA TYR A 162 12.83 -22.51 9.12
C TYR A 162 13.57 -21.42 9.90
N ILE A 163 13.23 -20.16 9.68
CA ILE A 163 13.81 -19.02 10.39
C ILE A 163 13.60 -19.17 11.91
N ILE A 164 12.38 -19.49 12.33
CA ILE A 164 12.04 -19.65 13.75
C ILE A 164 12.85 -20.82 14.36
N ASN A 165 12.96 -21.95 13.66
CA ASN A 165 13.71 -23.11 14.15
C ASN A 165 15.22 -22.82 14.23
N GLU A 166 15.78 -22.12 13.25
CA GLU A 166 17.20 -21.73 13.30
C GLU A 166 17.49 -20.78 14.46
N LEU A 167 16.63 -19.78 14.70
CA LEU A 167 16.80 -18.88 15.85
C LEU A 167 16.67 -19.62 17.19
N LYS A 168 15.78 -20.61 17.27
CA LYS A 168 15.60 -21.46 18.46
C LYS A 168 16.86 -22.28 18.78
N ASN A 169 17.67 -22.69 17.78
CA ASN A 169 18.95 -23.37 17.99
C ASN A 169 19.96 -22.49 18.73
N PHE A 170 19.77 -21.18 18.71
CA PHE A 170 20.56 -20.20 19.47
C PHE A 170 19.86 -19.74 20.76
N ASN A 171 18.83 -20.48 21.23
CA ASN A 171 18.00 -20.15 22.38
C ASN A 171 17.26 -18.80 22.24
N LEU A 172 16.93 -18.39 21.01
CA LEU A 172 16.15 -17.19 20.73
C LEU A 172 14.72 -17.60 20.38
N ASN A 173 13.76 -17.34 21.28
CA ASN A 173 12.35 -17.59 21.00
C ASN A 173 11.73 -16.35 20.36
N VAL A 174 11.13 -16.54 19.19
CA VAL A 174 10.50 -15.48 18.43
C VAL A 174 9.16 -15.09 19.05
N ILE A 175 9.02 -13.82 19.44
CA ILE A 175 7.76 -13.23 19.94
C ILE A 175 6.97 -12.60 18.78
N ASN A 176 7.68 -11.93 17.87
CA ASN A 176 7.06 -11.24 16.75
C ASN A 176 7.96 -11.29 15.52
N ILE A 177 7.35 -11.40 14.34
CA ILE A 177 8.02 -11.34 13.06
C ILE A 177 7.23 -10.43 12.12
N ILE A 178 7.90 -9.43 11.56
CA ILE A 178 7.30 -8.42 10.69
C ILE A 178 8.15 -8.32 9.42
N SER A 179 7.55 -8.32 8.25
CA SER A 179 8.26 -7.98 7.02
C SER A 179 8.76 -6.53 7.09
N LYS A 180 10.05 -6.31 6.81
CA LYS A 180 10.72 -5.01 7.03
C LYS A 180 10.19 -3.91 6.12
N ARG A 181 9.85 -4.24 4.89
CA ARG A 181 9.40 -3.27 3.87
C ARG A 181 8.37 -3.87 2.95
N ASN A 182 7.52 -2.96 2.46
CA ASN A 182 6.66 -3.19 1.33
C ASN A 182 7.53 -3.35 0.06
N ARG A 183 7.29 -4.38 -0.74
CA ARG A 183 8.06 -4.68 -1.98
C ARG A 183 8.04 -3.53 -2.98
N LEU A 184 6.94 -2.82 -3.05
CA LEU A 184 6.79 -1.66 -3.92
C LEU A 184 7.66 -0.48 -3.45
N GLU A 185 7.79 -0.28 -2.12
CA GLU A 185 8.67 0.74 -1.54
C GLU A 185 10.14 0.46 -1.87
N GLU A 186 10.56 -0.79 -1.76
CA GLU A 186 11.92 -1.20 -2.11
C GLU A 186 12.21 -0.98 -3.60
N LEU A 187 11.28 -1.39 -4.48
CA LEU A 187 11.40 -1.15 -5.92
C LEU A 187 11.53 0.35 -6.23
N PHE A 188 10.67 1.18 -5.62
CA PHE A 188 10.72 2.63 -5.79
C PHE A 188 12.06 3.21 -5.36
N MET A 189 12.57 2.81 -4.19
CA MET A 189 13.85 3.29 -3.67
C MET A 189 15.03 2.85 -4.54
N ASP A 190 15.04 1.63 -5.05
CA ASP A 190 16.10 1.13 -5.91
C ASP A 190 16.14 1.91 -7.25
N LEU A 191 14.99 2.06 -7.91
CA LEU A 191 14.88 2.79 -9.17
C LEU A 191 15.23 4.28 -9.05
N THR A 192 14.97 4.90 -7.90
CA THR A 192 15.28 6.32 -7.69
C THR A 192 16.73 6.57 -7.26
N LYS A 193 17.43 5.57 -6.70
CA LYS A 193 18.84 5.66 -6.30
C LYS A 193 19.80 5.52 -7.47
N GLU A 194 19.51 4.69 -8.46
CA GLU A 194 20.40 4.45 -9.60
C GLU A 194 20.66 5.71 -10.45
N GLU A 195 19.78 6.71 -10.41
CA GLU A 195 20.00 8.00 -11.12
C GLU A 195 20.85 9.02 -10.35
N VAL A 196 21.22 8.79 -9.09
CA VAL A 196 22.05 9.70 -8.30
C VAL A 196 23.55 9.39 -8.45
N SER A 197 23.91 8.34 -9.18
CA SER A 197 25.29 7.85 -9.32
C SER A 197 25.89 8.12 -10.72
N VAL A 198 25.38 9.13 -11.46
CA VAL A 198 25.94 9.58 -12.75
C VAL A 198 26.32 11.05 -12.67
#